data_4b7430dd3461523511ef06871e0ae8f4
#
_entry.id   4b7430dd3461523511ef06871e0ae8f4
#
_cell.length_a   1.000
_cell.length_b   1.000
_cell.length_c   1.000
_cell.angle_alpha   90.00
_cell.angle_beta   90.00
_cell.angle_gamma   90.00
#
_symmetry.space_group_name_H-M   'P 1'
#
loop_
_entity.id
_entity.type
_entity.pdbx_description
1 polymer ?
#
loop_
_entity_poly.entity_id
_entity_poly.type
_entity_poly.pdbx_seq_one_letter_code
_entity_poly.pdbx_strand_id
1 'polypeptide(L)'
;MRVPRVLGPMSCALLAAVVAPTLLPKAAEPAPAPEGWKLAWSDEFDGKEIDKSKWDFDLGNGFYNYDANMWISGWGNNELQYYTREPENAFVTDGALHIRAIKESYNGCGYTSARMKSRKRDGSELFSKKYGRFEFRAKLPTGQGVWPALWMLPQSDKYGTWASSGEIDVMEARGQEPTKVLGTLHYGSRWPNNAHTSKTYEFPEKGTIADFHVYALEWEPGQISWSVDGKVYATQTSWWSSSKLDGDKGVKPRQESDLNAWPAPFDQPFYLVMNIAVGGKFLGNPDKNTKFPAEMVVDYVRVYDKVGGYGATKPRGSGALPFGK
;
A
#
# COMPACT_ATOMS: atom_id res chain seq x y z
N MET A 1 45.58 73.72 12.17
CA MET A 1 44.13 73.65 12.20
C MET A 1 43.70 72.40 11.39
N ARG A 2 43.20 71.36 12.02
CA ARG A 2 42.73 70.18 11.39
C ARG A 2 41.20 70.16 11.51
N VAL A 3 40.52 70.10 10.38
CA VAL A 3 39.05 70.00 10.31
C VAL A 3 38.65 68.53 10.42
N PRO A 4 37.66 68.13 11.26
CA PRO A 4 37.19 66.76 11.33
C PRO A 4 36.18 66.47 10.20
N ARG A 5 36.35 65.32 9.52
CA ARG A 5 35.37 64.77 8.55
C ARG A 5 34.25 64.15 9.34
N VAL A 6 33.02 64.57 9.05
CA VAL A 6 31.77 63.95 9.51
C VAL A 6 31.46 62.83 8.55
N LEU A 7 31.37 61.60 9.08
CA LEU A 7 30.82 60.44 8.38
C LEU A 7 29.31 60.41 8.58
N GLY A 8 28.55 60.51 7.47
CA GLY A 8 27.12 60.36 7.47
C GLY A 8 26.72 58.86 7.53
N PRO A 9 25.53 58.56 8.03
CA PRO A 9 25.07 57.17 8.18
C PRO A 9 24.72 56.54 6.82
N MET A 10 25.32 55.40 6.54
CA MET A 10 24.95 54.49 5.42
C MET A 10 23.65 53.79 5.78
N SER A 11 22.57 54.16 5.14
CA SER A 11 21.29 53.40 5.20
C SER A 11 21.41 52.14 4.37
N CYS A 12 21.49 50.98 5.01
CA CYS A 12 21.26 49.70 4.38
C CYS A 12 19.77 49.51 4.13
N ALA A 13 19.34 49.63 2.89
CA ALA A 13 18.00 49.20 2.47
C ALA A 13 17.99 47.69 2.33
N LEU A 14 17.33 46.98 3.26
CA LEU A 14 16.99 45.57 3.08
C LEU A 14 15.90 45.49 2.00
N LEU A 15 16.23 44.98 0.82
CA LEU A 15 15.24 44.47 -0.15
C LEU A 15 14.69 43.15 0.38
N ALA A 16 13.49 43.18 0.94
CA ALA A 16 12.70 41.97 1.18
C ALA A 16 12.20 41.48 -0.18
N ALA A 17 12.76 40.37 -0.65
CA ALA A 17 12.21 39.66 -1.81
C ALA A 17 10.89 39.03 -1.41
N VAL A 18 9.79 39.62 -1.85
CA VAL A 18 8.45 39.02 -1.78
C VAL A 18 8.44 37.86 -2.78
N VAL A 19 8.64 36.64 -2.30
CA VAL A 19 8.37 35.43 -3.08
C VAL A 19 6.86 35.34 -3.21
N ALA A 20 6.33 35.68 -4.38
CA ALA A 20 4.93 35.44 -4.70
C ALA A 20 4.66 33.95 -4.61
N PRO A 21 3.56 33.51 -3.97
CA PRO A 21 3.16 32.13 -3.99
C PRO A 21 2.91 31.74 -5.46
N THR A 22 3.69 30.82 -5.97
CA THR A 22 3.39 30.17 -7.25
C THR A 22 2.12 29.35 -7.02
N LEU A 23 1.00 29.87 -7.51
CA LEU A 23 -0.24 29.10 -7.62
C LEU A 23 0.09 27.87 -8.45
N LEU A 24 0.10 26.70 -7.79
CA LEU A 24 0.14 25.43 -8.50
C LEU A 24 -1.06 25.39 -9.46
N PRO A 25 -0.89 24.87 -10.67
CA PRO A 25 -1.98 24.75 -11.60
C PRO A 25 -3.10 23.95 -10.93
N LYS A 26 -4.33 24.49 -11.00
CA LYS A 26 -5.58 23.80 -10.61
C LYS A 26 -5.46 22.34 -11.05
N ALA A 27 -5.71 21.41 -10.12
CA ALA A 27 -5.69 19.98 -10.43
C ALA A 27 -6.43 19.78 -11.76
N ALA A 28 -5.75 19.18 -12.73
CA ALA A 28 -6.37 18.89 -14.02
C ALA A 28 -7.61 18.03 -13.73
N GLU A 29 -8.70 18.27 -14.48
CA GLU A 29 -9.87 17.41 -14.36
C GLU A 29 -9.42 15.94 -14.37
N PRO A 30 -9.99 15.09 -13.49
CA PRO A 30 -9.57 13.70 -13.42
C PRO A 30 -9.62 13.08 -14.82
N ALA A 31 -8.52 12.49 -15.24
CA ALA A 31 -8.45 11.83 -16.53
C ALA A 31 -9.66 10.89 -16.70
N PRO A 32 -10.23 10.79 -17.91
CA PRO A 32 -11.39 9.95 -18.15
C PRO A 32 -11.12 8.53 -17.67
N ALA A 33 -12.17 7.87 -17.18
CA ALA A 33 -12.07 6.46 -16.76
C ALA A 33 -11.49 5.61 -17.91
N PRO A 34 -10.66 4.61 -17.61
CA PRO A 34 -10.16 3.69 -18.63
C PRO A 34 -11.32 3.06 -19.42
N GLU A 35 -11.07 2.75 -20.70
CA GLU A 35 -12.09 2.13 -21.56
C GLU A 35 -12.66 0.84 -20.93
N GLY A 36 -13.98 0.71 -20.92
CA GLY A 36 -14.68 -0.41 -20.30
C GLY A 36 -14.84 -0.33 -18.78
N TRP A 37 -14.43 0.78 -18.15
CA TRP A 37 -14.52 1.01 -16.72
C TRP A 37 -15.32 2.26 -16.37
N LYS A 38 -16.00 2.26 -15.23
CA LYS A 38 -16.76 3.38 -14.68
C LYS A 38 -16.29 3.64 -13.25
N LEU A 39 -15.97 4.89 -12.93
CA LEU A 39 -15.57 5.29 -11.58
C LEU A 39 -16.66 4.94 -10.56
N ALA A 40 -16.28 4.20 -9.54
CA ALA A 40 -17.15 3.76 -8.44
C ALA A 40 -16.80 4.46 -7.12
N TRP A 41 -15.53 4.73 -6.89
CA TRP A 41 -15.03 5.40 -5.69
C TRP A 41 -13.68 6.03 -5.98
N SER A 42 -13.38 7.16 -5.35
CA SER A 42 -12.04 7.75 -5.41
C SER A 42 -11.71 8.62 -4.20
N ASP A 43 -10.43 8.88 -4.04
CA ASP A 43 -9.89 9.99 -3.29
C ASP A 43 -8.78 10.65 -4.13
N GLU A 44 -9.01 11.90 -4.48
CA GLU A 44 -8.09 12.74 -5.27
C GLU A 44 -7.19 13.58 -4.37
N PHE A 45 -7.36 13.48 -3.05
CA PHE A 45 -6.64 14.23 -2.03
C PHE A 45 -6.62 15.75 -2.24
N ASP A 46 -7.67 16.28 -2.87
CA ASP A 46 -7.84 17.72 -3.15
C ASP A 46 -8.17 18.56 -1.89
N GLY A 47 -8.42 17.89 -0.77
CA GLY A 47 -8.74 18.50 0.51
C GLY A 47 -7.53 19.15 1.16
N LYS A 48 -7.75 19.68 2.37
CA LYS A 48 -6.69 20.21 3.25
C LYS A 48 -6.28 19.21 4.34
N GLU A 49 -7.06 18.15 4.49
CA GLU A 49 -6.91 17.13 5.52
C GLU A 49 -7.26 15.75 4.95
N ILE A 50 -6.79 14.72 5.60
CA ILE A 50 -7.17 13.34 5.29
C ILE A 50 -8.67 13.17 5.60
N ASP A 51 -9.43 12.70 4.62
CA ASP A 51 -10.87 12.46 4.76
C ASP A 51 -11.15 11.24 5.66
N LYS A 52 -11.58 11.51 6.90
CA LYS A 52 -11.90 10.47 7.90
C LYS A 52 -13.14 9.64 7.54
N SER A 53 -13.93 10.06 6.55
CA SER A 53 -15.02 9.23 6.01
C SER A 53 -14.51 8.15 5.05
N LYS A 54 -13.27 8.27 4.57
CA LYS A 54 -12.62 7.33 3.65
C LYS A 54 -11.48 6.53 4.30
N TRP A 55 -10.79 7.14 5.28
CA TRP A 55 -9.55 6.59 5.84
C TRP A 55 -9.51 6.59 7.35
N ASP A 56 -8.91 5.56 7.91
CA ASP A 56 -8.48 5.44 9.31
C ASP A 56 -7.05 4.89 9.35
N PHE A 57 -6.48 4.71 10.52
CA PHE A 57 -5.09 4.31 10.73
C PHE A 57 -4.97 3.03 11.55
N ASP A 58 -4.02 2.19 11.22
CA ASP A 58 -3.46 1.26 12.18
C ASP A 58 -2.43 1.98 13.05
N LEU A 59 -2.43 1.67 14.34
CA LEU A 59 -1.54 2.30 15.33
C LEU A 59 -0.74 1.24 16.07
N GLY A 60 0.51 1.56 16.38
CA GLY A 60 1.35 0.69 17.17
C GLY A 60 2.50 0.06 16.38
N ASN A 61 3.21 -0.83 17.04
CA ASN A 61 4.33 -1.57 16.47
C ASN A 61 3.96 -3.03 16.15
N GLY A 62 2.68 -3.36 16.05
CA GLY A 62 2.23 -4.73 15.80
C GLY A 62 0.72 -4.89 15.95
N PHE A 63 0.26 -6.12 16.07
CA PHE A 63 -1.14 -6.48 16.21
C PHE A 63 -1.34 -7.61 17.21
N TYR A 64 -2.56 -7.73 17.72
CA TYR A 64 -2.94 -8.85 18.59
C TYR A 64 -3.45 -10.00 17.72
N ASN A 65 -2.78 -11.15 17.83
CA ASN A 65 -3.22 -12.38 17.19
C ASN A 65 -4.15 -13.13 18.15
N TYR A 66 -5.44 -13.12 17.87
CA TYR A 66 -6.46 -13.75 18.71
C TYR A 66 -6.37 -15.29 18.68
N ASP A 67 -5.92 -15.90 17.60
CA ASP A 67 -5.75 -17.37 17.52
C ASP A 67 -4.61 -17.83 18.42
N ALA A 68 -3.50 -17.10 18.43
CA ALA A 68 -2.34 -17.40 19.26
C ALA A 68 -2.45 -16.77 20.65
N ASN A 69 -3.49 -15.95 20.92
CA ASN A 69 -3.69 -15.19 22.13
C ASN A 69 -2.43 -14.41 22.58
N MET A 70 -1.78 -13.73 21.63
CA MET A 70 -0.54 -13.00 21.90
C MET A 70 -0.38 -11.77 21.02
N TRP A 71 0.40 -10.80 21.51
CA TRP A 71 0.85 -9.65 20.72
C TRP A 71 1.96 -10.06 19.77
N ILE A 72 1.81 -9.70 18.50
CA ILE A 72 2.83 -9.89 17.46
C ILE A 72 3.48 -8.55 17.16
N SER A 73 4.70 -8.35 17.65
CA SER A 73 5.47 -7.14 17.40
C SER A 73 6.07 -7.14 15.99
N GLY A 74 6.48 -5.94 15.50
CA GLY A 74 7.07 -5.77 14.19
C GLY A 74 6.15 -6.25 13.06
N TRP A 75 4.82 -6.16 13.26
CA TRP A 75 3.78 -6.53 12.30
C TRP A 75 3.94 -7.94 11.70
N GLY A 76 4.63 -8.85 12.42
CA GLY A 76 4.94 -10.22 11.98
C GLY A 76 6.18 -10.33 11.08
N ASN A 77 6.73 -9.23 10.63
CA ASN A 77 7.86 -9.15 9.69
C ASN A 77 9.17 -8.65 10.32
N ASN A 78 9.21 -8.41 11.65
CA ASN A 78 10.30 -7.73 12.35
C ASN A 78 10.52 -6.28 11.87
N GLU A 79 9.44 -5.60 11.50
CA GLU A 79 9.45 -4.18 11.14
C GLU A 79 9.84 -3.32 12.36
N LEU A 80 10.44 -2.17 12.09
CA LEU A 80 11.10 -1.32 13.11
C LEU A 80 10.30 -0.08 13.50
N GLN A 81 9.27 0.31 12.72
CA GLN A 81 8.48 1.50 12.94
C GLN A 81 7.34 1.28 13.93
N TYR A 82 6.93 2.36 14.55
CA TYR A 82 5.65 2.54 15.20
C TYR A 82 4.71 3.30 14.25
N TYR A 83 3.56 2.75 13.91
CA TYR A 83 2.57 3.47 13.10
C TYR A 83 1.78 4.43 13.97
N THR A 84 1.67 5.67 13.48
CA THR A 84 0.95 6.77 14.13
C THR A 84 -0.16 7.33 13.22
N ARG A 85 -0.91 8.29 13.72
CA ARG A 85 -1.81 9.16 12.95
C ARG A 85 -1.35 10.63 13.00
N GLU A 86 -0.12 10.85 13.43
CA GLU A 86 0.41 12.20 13.57
C GLU A 86 0.57 12.87 12.20
N PRO A 87 0.32 14.19 12.09
CA PRO A 87 0.41 14.89 10.82
C PRO A 87 1.82 14.89 10.23
N GLU A 88 2.85 14.63 11.03
CA GLU A 88 4.22 14.44 10.57
C GLU A 88 4.38 13.17 9.72
N ASN A 89 3.58 12.12 10.03
CA ASN A 89 3.64 10.84 9.32
C ASN A 89 2.63 10.72 8.19
N ALA A 90 1.48 11.42 8.25
CA ALA A 90 0.51 11.42 7.15
C ALA A 90 -0.27 12.73 7.10
N PHE A 91 -0.28 13.36 5.94
CA PHE A 91 -0.97 14.64 5.69
C PHE A 91 -1.30 14.81 4.22
N VAL A 92 -2.21 15.75 3.93
CA VAL A 92 -2.57 16.16 2.57
C VAL A 92 -2.05 17.59 2.34
N THR A 93 -1.32 17.77 1.27
CA THR A 93 -0.89 19.07 0.76
C THR A 93 -0.70 19.01 -0.74
N ASP A 94 -0.84 20.15 -1.41
CA ASP A 94 -0.60 20.29 -2.86
C ASP A 94 -1.37 19.28 -3.72
N GLY A 95 -2.60 18.90 -3.28
CA GLY A 95 -3.44 17.94 -3.99
C GLY A 95 -2.93 16.49 -3.94
N ALA A 96 -2.18 16.12 -2.92
CA ALA A 96 -1.69 14.77 -2.75
C ALA A 96 -1.63 14.36 -1.27
N LEU A 97 -1.73 13.05 -1.04
CA LEU A 97 -1.45 12.43 0.24
C LEU A 97 0.06 12.18 0.37
N HIS A 98 0.62 12.57 1.49
CA HIS A 98 2.00 12.27 1.88
C HIS A 98 2.02 11.29 3.05
N ILE A 99 2.73 10.18 2.89
CA ILE A 99 3.04 9.25 3.98
C ILE A 99 4.55 9.29 4.21
N ARG A 100 4.96 9.53 5.46
CA ARG A 100 6.37 9.66 5.84
C ARG A 100 6.80 8.65 6.88
N ALA A 101 7.87 7.94 6.59
CA ALA A 101 8.64 7.25 7.61
C ALA A 101 9.73 8.20 8.13
N ILE A 102 9.79 8.38 9.45
CA ILE A 102 10.70 9.32 10.13
C ILE A 102 11.60 8.51 11.06
N LYS A 103 12.89 8.86 11.09
CA LYS A 103 13.83 8.27 12.04
C LYS A 103 13.79 9.07 13.34
N GLU A 104 13.10 8.53 14.31
CA GLU A 104 12.93 9.13 15.65
C GLU A 104 12.62 8.05 16.69
N SER A 105 12.90 8.36 17.95
CA SER A 105 12.55 7.45 19.05
C SER A 105 11.10 7.68 19.48
N TYR A 106 10.27 6.68 19.34
CA TYR A 106 8.86 6.74 19.70
C TYR A 106 8.36 5.40 20.24
N ASN A 107 7.86 5.38 21.48
CA ASN A 107 7.30 4.18 22.13
C ASN A 107 8.17 2.90 21.99
N GLY A 108 9.49 3.05 22.15
CA GLY A 108 10.44 1.94 22.06
C GLY A 108 10.84 1.52 20.65
N CYS A 109 10.31 2.19 19.62
CA CYS A 109 10.73 2.02 18.23
C CYS A 109 11.71 3.12 17.82
N GLY A 110 12.55 2.84 16.83
CA GLY A 110 13.54 3.80 16.28
C GLY A 110 13.02 4.59 15.08
N TYR A 111 11.77 4.36 14.69
CA TYR A 111 11.12 5.00 13.55
C TYR A 111 9.63 5.15 13.82
N THR A 112 9.03 6.20 13.24
CA THR A 112 7.59 6.34 13.09
C THR A 112 7.22 6.28 11.61
N SER A 113 5.96 5.94 11.31
CA SER A 113 5.39 5.98 9.97
C SER A 113 3.86 6.00 10.07
N ALA A 114 3.16 5.97 8.92
CA ALA A 114 1.73 5.77 8.89
C ALA A 114 1.33 4.54 8.07
N ARG A 115 0.25 3.88 8.53
CA ARG A 115 -0.47 2.83 7.82
C ARG A 115 -1.93 3.20 7.80
N MET A 116 -2.35 3.70 6.64
CA MET A 116 -3.72 4.13 6.38
C MET A 116 -4.54 2.99 5.78
N LYS A 117 -5.82 2.94 6.12
CA LYS A 117 -6.73 1.92 5.59
C LYS A 117 -8.15 2.45 5.41
N SER A 118 -8.89 1.91 4.45
CA SER A 118 -10.31 2.22 4.22
C SER A 118 -11.26 1.37 5.09
N ARG A 119 -10.84 1.07 6.32
CA ARG A 119 -11.57 0.33 7.35
C ARG A 119 -11.26 0.93 8.71
N LYS A 120 -12.28 1.15 9.56
CA LYS A 120 -12.06 1.70 10.90
C LYS A 120 -11.33 0.71 11.80
N ARG A 121 -10.76 1.20 12.87
CA ARG A 121 -10.06 0.37 13.87
C ARG A 121 -11.00 -0.60 14.59
N ASP A 122 -12.28 -0.25 14.73
CA ASP A 122 -13.30 -1.13 15.30
C ASP A 122 -13.79 -2.23 14.32
N GLY A 123 -13.22 -2.25 13.09
CA GLY A 123 -13.56 -3.20 12.05
C GLY A 123 -14.70 -2.76 11.14
N SER A 124 -15.37 -1.63 11.43
CA SER A 124 -16.44 -1.14 10.56
C SER A 124 -15.88 -0.63 9.22
N GLU A 125 -16.66 -0.80 8.17
CA GLU A 125 -16.30 -0.45 6.81
C GLU A 125 -16.35 1.08 6.60
N LEU A 126 -15.34 1.61 5.91
CA LEU A 126 -15.36 2.92 5.27
C LEU A 126 -15.52 2.73 3.77
N PHE A 127 -14.69 1.85 3.19
CA PHE A 127 -14.83 1.39 1.82
C PHE A 127 -14.20 0.01 1.67
N SER A 128 -14.94 -0.91 1.09
CA SER A 128 -14.41 -2.18 0.59
C SER A 128 -15.11 -2.57 -0.70
N LYS A 129 -14.47 -3.40 -1.51
CA LYS A 129 -15.04 -3.83 -2.78
C LYS A 129 -14.56 -5.20 -3.17
N LYS A 130 -15.48 -5.97 -3.75
CA LYS A 130 -15.19 -7.22 -4.43
C LYS A 130 -15.20 -6.97 -5.93
N TYR A 131 -14.12 -7.33 -6.61
CA TYR A 131 -13.89 -7.12 -8.04
C TYR A 131 -13.84 -5.66 -8.44
N GLY A 132 -13.18 -5.36 -9.52
CA GLY A 132 -13.00 -4.01 -10.01
C GLY A 132 -11.62 -3.77 -10.57
N ARG A 133 -11.38 -2.54 -10.96
CA ARG A 133 -10.05 -2.02 -11.23
C ARG A 133 -9.70 -1.05 -10.12
N PHE A 134 -8.54 -1.25 -9.50
CA PHE A 134 -8.01 -0.46 -8.40
C PHE A 134 -6.74 0.24 -8.88
N GLU A 135 -6.70 1.55 -8.82
CA GLU A 135 -5.58 2.36 -9.26
C GLU A 135 -5.04 3.23 -8.13
N PHE A 136 -3.73 3.25 -8.02
CA PHE A 136 -2.98 4.16 -7.16
C PHE A 136 -1.95 4.89 -8.03
N ARG A 137 -2.04 6.22 -8.12
CA ARG A 137 -0.98 7.00 -8.73
C ARG A 137 -0.06 7.52 -7.64
N ALA A 138 1.17 7.03 -7.62
CA ALA A 138 2.10 7.32 -6.54
C ALA A 138 3.54 7.38 -7.02
N LYS A 139 4.37 8.16 -6.31
CA LYS A 139 5.83 8.05 -6.30
C LYS A 139 6.28 7.55 -4.94
N LEU A 140 7.31 6.71 -4.94
CA LEU A 140 7.69 5.94 -3.77
C LEU A 140 9.10 6.32 -3.29
N PRO A 141 9.37 6.17 -1.98
CA PRO A 141 10.71 6.40 -1.45
C PRO A 141 11.69 5.31 -1.88
N THR A 142 12.95 5.70 -1.98
CA THR A 142 14.08 4.80 -2.22
C THR A 142 14.99 4.71 -0.99
N GLY A 143 15.82 3.69 -0.95
CA GLY A 143 16.83 3.51 0.11
C GLY A 143 16.71 2.15 0.80
N GLN A 144 17.84 1.68 1.33
CA GLN A 144 17.93 0.42 2.06
C GLN A 144 16.95 0.42 3.25
N GLY A 145 16.17 -0.64 3.38
CA GLY A 145 15.27 -0.84 4.50
C GLY A 145 14.00 0.01 4.48
N VAL A 146 13.63 0.60 3.34
CA VAL A 146 12.38 1.34 3.16
C VAL A 146 11.41 0.52 2.31
N TRP A 147 10.21 0.25 2.84
CA TRP A 147 9.21 -0.67 2.26
C TRP A 147 7.86 0.03 2.06
N PRO A 148 7.66 0.71 0.95
CA PRO A 148 6.34 1.23 0.58
C PRO A 148 5.45 0.11 0.04
N ALA A 149 4.15 0.15 0.39
CA ALA A 149 3.15 -0.80 -0.07
C ALA A 149 1.78 -0.14 -0.30
N LEU A 150 1.11 -0.58 -1.37
CA LEU A 150 -0.25 -0.27 -1.77
C LEU A 150 -0.97 -1.62 -1.94
N TRP A 151 -1.88 -1.96 -1.04
CA TRP A 151 -2.35 -3.32 -0.90
C TRP A 151 -3.77 -3.40 -0.34
N MET A 152 -4.28 -4.60 -0.16
CA MET A 152 -5.67 -4.83 0.22
C MET A 152 -5.80 -6.04 1.14
N LEU A 153 -6.66 -5.92 2.15
CA LEU A 153 -7.03 -7.01 3.06
C LEU A 153 -8.54 -7.26 3.02
N PRO A 154 -9.00 -8.48 3.33
CA PRO A 154 -10.40 -8.81 3.34
C PRO A 154 -11.15 -8.03 4.42
N GLN A 155 -12.37 -7.56 4.10
CA GLN A 155 -13.23 -6.86 5.05
C GLN A 155 -13.64 -7.77 6.22
N SER A 156 -13.70 -9.07 5.99
CA SER A 156 -13.98 -10.08 7.01
C SER A 156 -13.14 -11.34 6.83
N ASP A 157 -12.89 -12.05 7.91
CA ASP A 157 -12.17 -13.33 7.91
C ASP A 157 -13.08 -14.50 7.52
N LYS A 158 -13.79 -14.35 6.38
CA LYS A 158 -14.79 -15.33 5.89
C LYS A 158 -14.26 -16.77 5.84
N TYR A 159 -13.00 -16.92 5.49
CA TYR A 159 -12.35 -18.23 5.31
C TYR A 159 -11.35 -18.55 6.44
N GLY A 160 -11.29 -17.73 7.47
CA GLY A 160 -10.34 -17.83 8.58
C GLY A 160 -9.32 -16.70 8.58
N THR A 161 -8.43 -16.71 9.57
CA THR A 161 -7.39 -15.69 9.71
C THR A 161 -6.38 -15.73 8.56
N TRP A 162 -5.51 -14.73 8.51
CA TRP A 162 -4.49 -14.58 7.48
C TRP A 162 -3.65 -15.87 7.30
N ALA A 163 -3.42 -16.38 6.09
CA ALA A 163 -3.86 -15.87 4.80
C ALA A 163 -5.04 -16.65 4.20
N SER A 164 -5.81 -17.41 5.03
CA SER A 164 -6.97 -18.18 4.53
C SER A 164 -8.01 -17.30 3.85
N SER A 165 -8.19 -16.06 4.35
CA SER A 165 -9.10 -15.07 3.76
C SER A 165 -8.42 -14.16 2.73
N GLY A 166 -7.13 -14.36 2.46
CA GLY A 166 -6.39 -13.69 1.38
C GLY A 166 -5.77 -12.35 1.75
N GLU A 167 -4.86 -11.90 0.87
CA GLU A 167 -4.27 -10.57 0.80
C GLU A 167 -3.89 -10.31 -0.64
N ILE A 168 -4.08 -9.08 -1.12
CA ILE A 168 -3.76 -8.68 -2.49
C ILE A 168 -2.84 -7.47 -2.42
N ASP A 169 -1.59 -7.63 -2.86
CA ASP A 169 -0.64 -6.55 -2.96
C ASP A 169 -0.66 -6.01 -4.38
N VAL A 170 -1.21 -4.80 -4.52
CA VAL A 170 -1.25 -4.09 -5.80
C VAL A 170 0.17 -3.68 -6.18
N MET A 171 0.94 -3.21 -5.21
CA MET A 171 2.34 -2.84 -5.36
C MET A 171 3.06 -2.94 -4.02
N GLU A 172 4.20 -3.61 -4.04
CA GLU A 172 5.22 -3.55 -3.00
C GLU A 172 6.57 -3.18 -3.63
N ALA A 173 7.39 -2.41 -2.92
CA ALA A 173 8.74 -2.13 -3.38
C ALA A 173 9.78 -2.28 -2.26
N ARG A 174 10.97 -2.73 -2.65
CA ARG A 174 12.17 -2.61 -1.84
C ARG A 174 12.87 -1.33 -2.24
N GLY A 175 12.96 -0.37 -1.34
CA GLY A 175 13.55 0.93 -1.66
C GLY A 175 14.99 0.87 -2.18
N GLN A 176 15.74 -0.18 -1.86
CA GLN A 176 17.07 -0.44 -2.41
C GLN A 176 17.07 -1.04 -3.83
N GLU A 177 15.91 -1.47 -4.35
CA GLU A 177 15.73 -1.96 -5.71
C GLU A 177 14.81 -1.00 -6.49
N PRO A 178 15.22 0.26 -6.74
CA PRO A 178 14.30 1.30 -7.20
C PRO A 178 13.74 1.07 -8.61
N THR A 179 14.28 0.12 -9.35
CA THR A 179 13.84 -0.24 -10.70
C THR A 179 12.82 -1.38 -10.71
N LYS A 180 12.33 -1.83 -9.55
CA LYS A 180 11.44 -2.99 -9.46
C LYS A 180 10.28 -2.75 -8.51
N VAL A 181 9.12 -3.31 -8.87
CA VAL A 181 7.98 -3.48 -7.97
C VAL A 181 7.42 -4.89 -8.08
N LEU A 182 6.70 -5.32 -7.06
CA LEU A 182 6.06 -6.62 -6.98
C LEU A 182 4.56 -6.46 -6.87
N GLY A 183 3.82 -7.36 -7.52
CA GLY A 183 2.42 -7.66 -7.25
C GLY A 183 2.33 -9.04 -6.64
N THR A 184 1.62 -9.20 -5.53
CA THR A 184 1.60 -10.44 -4.76
C THR A 184 0.17 -10.84 -4.41
N LEU A 185 -0.11 -12.13 -4.34
CA LEU A 185 -1.26 -12.70 -3.66
C LEU A 185 -0.77 -13.55 -2.50
N HIS A 186 -1.30 -13.33 -1.30
CA HIS A 186 -1.17 -14.27 -0.19
C HIS A 186 -2.50 -14.98 0.00
N TYR A 187 -2.45 -16.30 0.10
CA TYR A 187 -3.64 -17.15 0.13
C TYR A 187 -3.35 -18.50 0.80
N GLY A 188 -4.30 -19.39 0.78
CA GLY A 188 -4.12 -20.76 1.21
C GLY A 188 -4.75 -21.06 2.57
N SER A 189 -3.97 -21.54 3.50
CA SER A 189 -4.35 -21.75 4.89
C SER A 189 -3.82 -20.61 5.77
N ARG A 190 -4.22 -20.56 7.03
CA ARG A 190 -3.61 -19.64 8.00
C ARG A 190 -2.13 -19.94 8.18
N TRP A 191 -1.39 -18.92 8.58
CA TRP A 191 0.04 -19.06 8.89
C TRP A 191 0.29 -20.19 9.92
N PRO A 192 1.34 -21.02 9.77
CA PRO A 192 2.41 -20.94 8.76
C PRO A 192 2.17 -21.76 7.46
N ASN A 193 0.95 -22.25 7.22
CA ASN A 193 0.62 -23.07 6.04
C ASN A 193 0.00 -22.27 4.88
N ASN A 194 0.25 -20.95 4.88
CA ASN A 194 -0.10 -20.10 3.77
C ASN A 194 0.80 -20.31 2.55
N ALA A 195 0.30 -19.88 1.41
CA ALA A 195 1.02 -19.79 0.14
C ALA A 195 1.00 -18.35 -0.36
N HIS A 196 1.91 -18.03 -1.26
CA HIS A 196 1.90 -16.77 -1.99
C HIS A 196 2.36 -16.97 -3.43
N THR A 197 2.01 -16.02 -4.28
CA THR A 197 2.52 -15.89 -5.63
C THR A 197 2.88 -14.44 -5.89
N SER A 198 4.14 -14.17 -6.18
CA SER A 198 4.64 -12.84 -6.51
C SER A 198 5.08 -12.76 -7.96
N LYS A 199 4.89 -11.59 -8.56
CA LYS A 199 5.37 -11.24 -9.90
C LYS A 199 6.05 -9.89 -9.85
N THR A 200 7.20 -9.79 -10.50
CA THR A 200 8.02 -8.58 -10.54
C THR A 200 7.80 -7.84 -11.86
N TYR A 201 7.61 -6.53 -11.76
CA TYR A 201 7.76 -5.59 -12.87
C TYR A 201 9.11 -4.91 -12.76
N GLU A 202 9.84 -4.85 -13.87
CA GLU A 202 11.08 -4.08 -13.98
C GLU A 202 10.82 -2.87 -14.86
N PHE A 203 11.11 -1.67 -14.35
CA PHE A 203 10.97 -0.44 -15.11
C PHE A 203 11.95 -0.44 -16.27
N PRO A 204 11.50 -0.08 -17.49
CA PRO A 204 12.39 0.01 -18.63
C PRO A 204 13.36 1.20 -18.51
N GLU A 205 14.52 1.06 -19.09
CA GLU A 205 15.55 2.10 -19.21
C GLU A 205 15.96 2.71 -17.85
N LYS A 206 15.64 4.00 -17.66
CA LYS A 206 15.97 4.77 -16.44
C LYS A 206 14.76 4.97 -15.51
N GLY A 207 13.63 4.32 -15.79
CA GLY A 207 12.42 4.42 -14.96
C GLY A 207 12.67 3.88 -13.58
N THR A 208 12.12 4.55 -12.57
CA THR A 208 12.25 4.15 -11.17
C THR A 208 10.99 4.46 -10.38
N ILE A 209 10.82 3.79 -9.26
CA ILE A 209 9.74 4.06 -8.31
C ILE A 209 9.72 5.49 -7.75
N ALA A 210 10.80 6.27 -7.93
CA ALA A 210 10.89 7.65 -7.47
C ALA A 210 10.11 8.65 -8.36
N ASP A 211 9.66 8.21 -9.53
CA ASP A 211 8.76 8.94 -10.39
C ASP A 211 7.30 8.55 -10.11
N PHE A 212 6.34 9.39 -10.54
CA PHE A 212 4.94 9.03 -10.45
C PHE A 212 4.57 7.97 -11.49
N HIS A 213 4.00 6.88 -11.00
CA HIS A 213 3.45 5.79 -11.81
C HIS A 213 2.02 5.46 -11.38
N VAL A 214 1.26 4.88 -12.30
CA VAL A 214 -0.06 4.30 -12.00
C VAL A 214 0.12 2.81 -11.77
N TYR A 215 0.02 2.39 -10.51
CA TYR A 215 -0.01 1.00 -10.11
C TYR A 215 -1.46 0.53 -10.10
N ALA A 216 -1.79 -0.46 -10.90
CA ALA A 216 -3.18 -0.89 -11.02
C ALA A 216 -3.34 -2.41 -10.96
N LEU A 217 -4.50 -2.80 -10.42
CA LEU A 217 -4.98 -4.16 -10.32
C LEU A 217 -6.34 -4.26 -11.01
N GLU A 218 -6.51 -5.22 -11.90
CA GLU A 218 -7.82 -5.64 -12.41
C GLU A 218 -8.18 -7.00 -11.81
N TRP A 219 -9.28 -7.02 -11.08
CA TRP A 219 -9.75 -8.18 -10.36
C TRP A 219 -11.15 -8.57 -10.82
N GLU A 220 -11.24 -9.74 -11.45
CA GLU A 220 -12.44 -10.36 -11.93
C GLU A 220 -12.65 -11.76 -11.29
N PRO A 221 -13.86 -12.33 -11.36
CA PRO A 221 -14.09 -13.69 -10.85
C PRO A 221 -13.11 -14.70 -11.47
N GLY A 222 -12.17 -15.22 -10.66
CA GLY A 222 -11.17 -16.21 -11.08
C GLY A 222 -9.96 -15.65 -11.83
N GLN A 223 -9.77 -14.32 -11.88
CA GLN A 223 -8.58 -13.72 -12.47
C GLN A 223 -8.19 -12.40 -11.78
N ILE A 224 -6.90 -12.24 -11.56
CA ILE A 224 -6.30 -10.98 -11.07
C ILE A 224 -5.11 -10.63 -11.98
N SER A 225 -5.07 -9.39 -12.46
CA SER A 225 -4.00 -8.88 -13.32
C SER A 225 -3.41 -7.60 -12.76
N TRP A 226 -2.09 -7.44 -12.84
CA TRP A 226 -1.36 -6.26 -12.40
C TRP A 226 -0.80 -5.49 -13.57
N SER A 227 -0.83 -4.17 -13.48
CA SER A 227 -0.23 -3.28 -14.48
C SER A 227 0.50 -2.11 -13.83
N VAL A 228 1.51 -1.60 -14.54
CA VAL A 228 2.17 -0.32 -14.26
C VAL A 228 2.01 0.54 -15.51
N ASP A 229 1.50 1.76 -15.34
CA ASP A 229 1.25 2.73 -16.43
C ASP A 229 0.46 2.12 -17.60
N GLY A 230 -0.56 1.33 -17.28
CA GLY A 230 -1.41 0.64 -18.24
C GLY A 230 -0.80 -0.62 -18.86
N LYS A 231 0.48 -0.92 -18.64
CA LYS A 231 1.13 -2.12 -19.16
C LYS A 231 0.93 -3.28 -18.20
N VAL A 232 0.10 -4.26 -18.58
CA VAL A 232 -0.08 -5.51 -17.84
C VAL A 232 1.21 -6.30 -17.85
N TYR A 233 1.75 -6.63 -16.66
CA TYR A 233 2.97 -7.42 -16.53
C TYR A 233 2.74 -8.81 -15.93
N ALA A 234 1.58 -9.01 -15.29
CA ALA A 234 1.25 -10.28 -14.67
C ALA A 234 -0.25 -10.54 -14.69
N THR A 235 -0.63 -11.79 -14.84
CA THR A 235 -2.00 -12.30 -14.65
C THR A 235 -1.94 -13.59 -13.87
N GLN A 236 -2.79 -13.71 -12.84
CA GLN A 236 -2.91 -14.89 -12.01
C GLN A 236 -4.34 -15.43 -12.09
N THR A 237 -4.45 -16.73 -12.30
CA THR A 237 -5.73 -17.48 -12.43
C THR A 237 -5.74 -18.74 -11.58
N SER A 238 -4.77 -18.91 -10.68
CA SER A 238 -4.66 -20.09 -9.83
C SER A 238 -4.27 -19.70 -8.41
N TRP A 239 -5.12 -20.05 -7.46
CA TRP A 239 -4.93 -19.95 -6.01
C TRP A 239 -5.86 -20.93 -5.32
N TRP A 240 -5.80 -20.98 -4.02
CA TRP A 240 -6.68 -21.84 -3.21
C TRP A 240 -6.88 -21.23 -1.82
N SER A 241 -7.90 -21.67 -1.12
CA SER A 241 -8.14 -21.32 0.27
C SER A 241 -8.62 -22.54 1.03
N SER A 242 -8.23 -22.68 2.29
CA SER A 242 -8.73 -23.71 3.18
C SER A 242 -9.06 -23.10 4.54
N SER A 243 -10.29 -23.34 4.97
CA SER A 243 -10.77 -22.99 6.33
C SER A 243 -10.48 -24.08 7.34
N LYS A 244 -9.86 -25.20 6.94
CA LYS A 244 -9.47 -26.24 7.89
C LYS A 244 -8.56 -25.65 8.94
N LEU A 245 -9.08 -25.60 10.14
CA LEU A 245 -8.31 -25.26 11.32
C LEU A 245 -7.40 -26.45 11.57
N ASP A 246 -6.16 -26.18 11.34
CA ASP A 246 -5.12 -27.03 11.77
C ASP A 246 -4.96 -26.84 13.24
N GLY A 247 -5.53 -27.42 14.13
CA GLY A 247 -5.09 -27.30 15.51
C GLY A 247 -3.68 -26.69 15.64
N ASP A 248 -3.01 -26.66 16.67
CA ASP A 248 -1.70 -25.97 16.83
C ASP A 248 -0.57 -26.42 15.84
N LYS A 249 -0.85 -27.26 14.89
CA LYS A 249 0.14 -27.92 14.03
C LYS A 249 -0.05 -27.77 12.52
N GLY A 250 -1.01 -26.98 12.05
CA GLY A 250 -1.10 -26.66 10.64
C GLY A 250 -1.24 -27.87 9.69
N VAL A 251 -2.42 -28.49 9.58
CA VAL A 251 -2.64 -29.57 8.60
C VAL A 251 -2.86 -28.96 7.21
N LYS A 252 -1.97 -29.19 6.29
CA LYS A 252 -2.18 -28.78 4.89
C LYS A 252 -3.36 -29.56 4.30
N PRO A 253 -4.16 -28.91 3.45
CA PRO A 253 -5.16 -29.60 2.66
C PRO A 253 -4.54 -30.78 1.91
N ARG A 254 -5.25 -31.90 1.85
CA ARG A 254 -4.74 -33.15 1.24
C ARG A 254 -5.52 -33.53 -0.02
N GLN A 255 -6.68 -32.93 -0.24
CA GLN A 255 -7.60 -33.22 -1.34
C GLN A 255 -8.47 -32.02 -1.65
N GLU A 256 -9.12 -32.00 -2.81
CA GLU A 256 -9.94 -30.88 -3.28
C GLU A 256 -11.10 -30.54 -2.30
N SER A 257 -11.71 -31.56 -1.67
CA SER A 257 -12.78 -31.35 -0.67
C SER A 257 -12.31 -30.64 0.62
N ASP A 258 -11.01 -30.45 0.79
CA ASP A 258 -10.43 -29.71 1.90
C ASP A 258 -10.35 -28.20 1.60
N LEU A 259 -10.58 -27.82 0.35
CA LEU A 259 -10.50 -26.43 -0.10
C LEU A 259 -11.88 -25.77 -0.03
N ASN A 260 -11.87 -24.45 0.16
CA ASN A 260 -13.01 -23.61 -0.08
C ASN A 260 -13.30 -23.55 -1.59
N ALA A 261 -14.58 -23.33 -1.94
CA ALA A 261 -14.99 -23.28 -3.33
C ALA A 261 -14.26 -22.20 -4.12
N TRP A 262 -13.84 -22.50 -5.34
CA TRP A 262 -13.26 -21.54 -6.26
C TRP A 262 -14.23 -20.40 -6.57
N PRO A 263 -13.84 -19.11 -6.58
CA PRO A 263 -12.47 -18.61 -6.51
C PRO A 263 -12.05 -18.07 -5.12
N ALA A 264 -12.48 -18.69 -4.01
CA ALA A 264 -12.01 -18.33 -2.68
C ALA A 264 -10.46 -18.32 -2.60
N PRO A 265 -9.86 -17.38 -1.86
CA PRO A 265 -10.46 -16.39 -0.97
C PRO A 265 -10.83 -15.07 -1.66
N PHE A 266 -10.51 -14.90 -2.95
CA PHE A 266 -10.71 -13.66 -3.69
C PHE A 266 -12.12 -13.60 -4.32
N ASP A 267 -13.14 -13.82 -3.49
CA ASP A 267 -14.58 -13.74 -3.83
C ASP A 267 -15.38 -12.98 -2.76
N GLN A 268 -14.70 -12.15 -1.97
CA GLN A 268 -15.26 -11.33 -0.91
C GLN A 268 -14.72 -9.90 -1.01
N PRO A 269 -15.34 -8.89 -0.35
CA PRO A 269 -14.82 -7.52 -0.38
C PRO A 269 -13.47 -7.38 0.33
N PHE A 270 -12.59 -6.56 -0.22
CA PHE A 270 -11.31 -6.16 0.34
C PHE A 270 -11.27 -4.64 0.53
N TYR A 271 -10.68 -4.19 1.64
CA TYR A 271 -10.41 -2.79 1.92
C TYR A 271 -8.98 -2.44 1.53
N LEU A 272 -8.73 -1.15 1.28
CA LEU A 272 -7.46 -0.61 0.83
C LEU A 272 -6.53 -0.33 2.00
N VAL A 273 -5.23 -0.52 1.80
CA VAL A 273 -4.17 -0.19 2.76
C VAL A 273 -3.00 0.47 2.05
N MET A 274 -2.43 1.51 2.66
CA MET A 274 -1.23 2.22 2.18
C MET A 274 -0.29 2.48 3.34
N ASN A 275 0.99 2.15 3.20
CA ASN A 275 1.97 2.39 4.25
C ASN A 275 3.41 2.46 3.73
N ILE A 276 4.30 2.95 4.59
CA ILE A 276 5.73 2.68 4.50
C ILE A 276 6.13 1.90 5.73
N ALA A 277 6.58 0.67 5.58
CA ALA A 277 7.28 -0.06 6.63
C ALA A 277 8.78 0.25 6.61
N VAL A 278 9.46 0.04 7.72
CA VAL A 278 10.90 0.25 7.88
C VAL A 278 11.55 -1.02 8.39
N GLY A 279 12.54 -1.50 7.66
CA GLY A 279 13.26 -2.72 8.02
C GLY A 279 12.44 -4.00 7.82
N GLY A 280 12.83 -5.03 8.53
CA GLY A 280 12.14 -6.31 8.52
C GLY A 280 12.75 -7.37 7.60
N LYS A 281 12.12 -8.54 7.62
CA LYS A 281 12.64 -9.75 6.94
C LYS A 281 12.61 -9.65 5.42
N PHE A 282 11.72 -8.84 4.86
CA PHE A 282 11.52 -8.75 3.41
C PHE A 282 12.69 -8.08 2.68
N LEU A 283 13.32 -7.08 3.30
CA LEU A 283 14.32 -6.23 2.64
C LEU A 283 15.53 -5.88 3.53
N GLY A 284 15.53 -6.29 4.78
CA GLY A 284 16.58 -5.93 5.74
C GLY A 284 16.39 -4.53 6.33
N ASN A 285 17.25 -4.18 7.25
CA ASN A 285 17.15 -2.90 7.98
C ASN A 285 17.80 -1.75 7.22
N PRO A 286 17.39 -0.49 7.51
CA PRO A 286 18.08 0.70 7.04
C PRO A 286 19.57 0.67 7.41
N ASP A 287 20.40 1.24 6.54
CA ASP A 287 21.81 1.43 6.76
C ASP A 287 22.15 2.91 7.01
N LYS A 288 23.44 3.22 7.13
CA LYS A 288 23.93 4.61 7.35
C LYS A 288 23.64 5.56 6.18
N ASN A 289 23.37 5.03 4.99
CA ASN A 289 23.12 5.81 3.77
C ASN A 289 21.62 6.07 3.55
N THR A 290 20.74 5.31 4.25
CA THR A 290 19.30 5.48 4.14
C THR A 290 18.88 6.86 4.63
N LYS A 291 18.17 7.61 3.78
CA LYS A 291 17.72 8.97 4.08
C LYS A 291 16.32 8.94 4.70
N PHE A 292 16.15 9.76 5.75
CA PHE A 292 14.87 10.03 6.38
C PHE A 292 14.65 11.55 6.49
N PRO A 293 13.38 12.05 6.40
CA PRO A 293 12.19 11.25 6.20
C PRO A 293 12.18 10.59 4.83
N ALA A 294 11.68 9.34 4.77
CA ALA A 294 11.37 8.64 3.53
C ALA A 294 9.88 8.83 3.22
N GLU A 295 9.56 9.31 2.03
CA GLU A 295 8.22 9.79 1.72
C GLU A 295 7.63 9.12 0.47
N MET A 296 6.43 8.58 0.61
CA MET A 296 5.54 8.19 -0.48
C MET A 296 4.52 9.31 -0.70
N VAL A 297 4.35 9.71 -1.96
CA VAL A 297 3.33 10.69 -2.35
C VAL A 297 2.31 10.02 -3.24
N VAL A 298 1.04 10.06 -2.82
CA VAL A 298 -0.08 9.47 -3.56
C VAL A 298 -0.94 10.60 -4.12
N ASP A 299 -0.99 10.71 -5.44
CA ASP A 299 -1.76 11.71 -6.17
C ASP A 299 -3.26 11.38 -6.12
N TYR A 300 -3.60 10.12 -6.37
CA TYR A 300 -4.97 9.65 -6.23
C TYR A 300 -5.06 8.15 -5.92
N VAL A 301 -6.21 7.76 -5.39
CA VAL A 301 -6.70 6.38 -5.37
C VAL A 301 -8.04 6.34 -6.06
N ARG A 302 -8.19 5.49 -7.09
CA ARG A 302 -9.44 5.36 -7.86
C ARG A 302 -9.84 3.90 -7.99
N VAL A 303 -11.12 3.63 -7.82
CA VAL A 303 -11.68 2.29 -7.94
C VAL A 303 -12.84 2.32 -8.94
N TYR A 304 -12.86 1.37 -9.85
CA TYR A 304 -13.79 1.34 -10.97
C TYR A 304 -14.59 0.05 -11.00
N ASP A 305 -15.82 0.15 -11.45
CA ASP A 305 -16.67 -0.96 -11.87
C ASP A 305 -16.47 -1.28 -13.36
N LYS A 306 -16.54 -2.56 -13.70
CA LYS A 306 -16.55 -2.99 -15.10
C LYS A 306 -17.88 -2.65 -15.75
N VAL A 307 -17.85 -1.94 -16.87
CA VAL A 307 -19.06 -1.64 -17.66
C VAL A 307 -19.62 -2.96 -18.19
N GLY A 308 -20.93 -3.16 -18.00
CA GLY A 308 -21.58 -4.43 -18.36
C GLY A 308 -21.43 -5.55 -17.31
N GLY A 309 -20.72 -5.28 -16.20
CA GLY A 309 -20.54 -6.23 -15.10
C GLY A 309 -19.44 -7.27 -15.36
N TYR A 310 -19.37 -8.25 -14.48
CA TYR A 310 -18.36 -9.32 -14.53
C TYR A 310 -19.02 -10.57 -15.13
N GLY A 311 -18.34 -11.24 -16.04
CA GLY A 311 -18.78 -12.50 -16.61
C GLY A 311 -18.77 -13.66 -15.59
N ALA A 312 -19.00 -14.86 -16.09
CA ALA A 312 -18.89 -16.07 -15.29
C ALA A 312 -17.46 -16.22 -14.69
N THR A 313 -17.37 -16.86 -13.54
CA THR A 313 -16.09 -17.19 -12.92
C THR A 313 -15.20 -17.96 -13.88
N LYS A 314 -14.03 -17.43 -14.18
CA LYS A 314 -13.03 -18.11 -15.00
C LYS A 314 -12.57 -19.40 -14.31
N PRO A 315 -12.34 -20.49 -15.05
CA PRO A 315 -11.87 -21.74 -14.45
C PRO A 315 -10.50 -21.53 -13.80
N ARG A 316 -10.22 -22.32 -12.76
CA ARG A 316 -8.90 -22.33 -12.12
C ARG A 316 -7.84 -22.74 -13.13
N GLY A 317 -6.80 -21.92 -13.27
CA GLY A 317 -5.64 -22.24 -14.09
C GLY A 317 -4.78 -23.36 -13.49
N SER A 318 -3.81 -23.82 -14.27
CA SER A 318 -2.85 -24.85 -13.86
C SER A 318 -1.81 -24.29 -12.87
N GLY A 319 -2.20 -24.07 -11.62
CA GLY A 319 -1.30 -23.70 -10.53
C GLY A 319 -1.10 -24.85 -9.55
N ALA A 320 -0.07 -24.78 -8.75
CA ALA A 320 0.19 -25.78 -7.71
C ALA A 320 -0.92 -25.72 -6.65
N LEU A 321 -1.68 -26.78 -6.53
CA LEU A 321 -2.52 -27.04 -5.37
C LEU A 321 -1.66 -27.55 -4.20
N PRO A 322 -2.13 -27.43 -2.95
CA PRO A 322 -1.36 -27.86 -1.78
C PRO A 322 -1.19 -29.37 -1.67
N PHE A 323 -1.89 -30.11 -2.53
CA PHE A 323 -1.86 -31.58 -2.63
C PHE A 323 -1.68 -31.98 -4.09
N GLY A 324 -1.07 -33.13 -4.33
CA GLY A 324 -0.92 -33.68 -5.69
C GLY A 324 0.51 -33.62 -6.22
N LYS A 325 0.94 -34.64 -6.50
CA LYS A 325 1.84 -35.64 -7.09
C LYS A 325 2.48 -36.50 -6.04
#